data_9880cb46e359d45dcbec3c3c653985a1
#
_entry.id   9880cb46e359d45dcbec3c3c653985a1
#
_cell.length_a   1.000
_cell.length_b   1.000
_cell.length_c   1.000
_cell.angle_alpha   90.00
_cell.angle_beta   90.00
_cell.angle_gamma   90.00
#
_symmetry.space_group_name_H-M   'P 1'
#
loop_
_entity.id
_entity.type
_entity.pdbx_description
1 polymer ?
#
loop_
_entity_poly.entity_id
_entity_poly.type
_entity_poly.pdbx_seq_one_letter_code
_entity_poly.pdbx_strand_id
1 'polypeptide(L)'
;MTKHHKVNITHDEINELPLGSYEGDVEIISGAAELDDVFEEINEHAIVGFDTETKPVFVRGHSNKVALMQIAIPKKVFLIRLNKTGLTTPIVRFLENERILKAGVALRDDIKALQKLKHYHPAGFVELAELSKQAGLEVESVKKLAALLLGFRISKGAQTSNWEAQELNDKQISYAATDAWVCLEVYKMLTK
;
A
#
# COMPACT_ATOMS: atom_id res chain seq x y z
N MET A 1 -29.80 19.59 -7.62
CA MET A 1 -29.52 19.21 -6.21
C MET A 1 -28.06 18.90 -6.11
N THR A 2 -27.25 19.84 -5.64
CA THR A 2 -25.83 19.65 -5.37
C THR A 2 -25.71 18.69 -4.18
N LYS A 3 -25.31 17.44 -4.42
CA LYS A 3 -24.87 16.56 -3.34
C LYS A 3 -23.69 17.24 -2.66
N HIS A 4 -23.85 17.73 -1.45
CA HIS A 4 -22.74 18.12 -0.60
C HIS A 4 -21.92 16.86 -0.36
N HIS A 5 -20.86 16.69 -1.12
CA HIS A 5 -19.90 15.62 -0.85
C HIS A 5 -19.23 15.96 0.47
N LYS A 6 -19.33 15.04 1.42
CA LYS A 6 -18.64 15.13 2.70
C LYS A 6 -17.15 15.21 2.42
N VAL A 7 -16.48 16.27 2.91
CA VAL A 7 -15.05 16.52 2.63
C VAL A 7 -14.12 15.92 3.69
N ASN A 8 -14.67 15.56 4.86
CA ASN A 8 -13.92 14.99 5.99
C ASN A 8 -14.78 13.96 6.74
N ILE A 9 -14.15 13.11 7.56
CA ILE A 9 -14.83 12.12 8.39
C ILE A 9 -14.19 12.09 9.78
N THR A 10 -15.03 12.09 10.82
CA THR A 10 -14.59 12.05 12.23
C THR A 10 -14.26 10.62 12.66
N HIS A 11 -13.55 10.50 13.79
CA HIS A 11 -13.20 9.20 14.34
C HIS A 11 -14.43 8.39 14.78
N ASP A 12 -15.44 9.06 15.32
CA ASP A 12 -16.68 8.43 15.77
C ASP A 12 -17.47 7.88 14.57
N GLU A 13 -17.59 8.66 13.51
CA GLU A 13 -18.23 8.22 12.27
C GLU A 13 -17.50 7.02 11.62
N ILE A 14 -16.16 6.99 11.67
CA ILE A 14 -15.38 5.84 11.19
C ILE A 14 -15.71 4.59 12.01
N ASN A 15 -15.87 4.72 13.33
CA ASN A 15 -16.14 3.58 14.21
C ASN A 15 -17.52 2.95 13.97
N GLU A 16 -18.49 3.71 13.43
CA GLU A 16 -19.83 3.23 13.07
C GLU A 16 -19.85 2.47 11.72
N LEU A 17 -18.81 2.64 10.89
CA LEU A 17 -18.74 1.95 9.61
C LEU A 17 -18.47 0.45 9.77
N PRO A 18 -18.95 -0.39 8.84
CA PRO A 18 -18.62 -1.79 8.83
C PRO A 18 -17.10 -2.00 8.70
N LEU A 19 -16.59 -3.04 9.34
CA LEU A 19 -15.20 -3.46 9.12
C LEU A 19 -15.11 -4.08 7.72
N GLY A 20 -14.14 -3.63 6.94
CA GLY A 20 -13.86 -4.16 5.61
C GLY A 20 -12.41 -4.62 5.48
N SER A 21 -12.20 -5.57 4.60
CA SER A 21 -10.90 -6.11 4.22
C SER A 21 -10.91 -6.56 2.77
N TYR A 22 -9.73 -6.74 2.20
CA TYR A 22 -9.59 -7.36 0.89
C TYR A 22 -9.92 -8.87 0.98
N GLU A 23 -10.78 -9.34 0.09
CA GLU A 23 -11.26 -10.74 0.06
C GLU A 23 -10.89 -11.47 -1.25
N GLY A 24 -10.09 -10.82 -2.10
CA GLY A 24 -9.59 -11.41 -3.35
C GLY A 24 -8.33 -12.24 -3.15
N ASP A 25 -7.69 -12.60 -4.26
CA ASP A 25 -6.49 -13.42 -4.27
C ASP A 25 -5.27 -12.66 -3.69
N VAL A 26 -4.55 -13.33 -2.78
CA VAL A 26 -3.30 -12.82 -2.21
C VAL A 26 -2.18 -13.80 -2.47
N GLU A 27 -1.12 -13.33 -3.12
CA GLU A 27 0.08 -14.11 -3.39
C GLU A 27 1.26 -13.60 -2.57
N ILE A 28 1.89 -14.50 -1.80
CA ILE A 28 3.03 -14.17 -0.92
C ILE A 28 4.31 -14.64 -1.60
N ILE A 29 5.18 -13.69 -1.94
CA ILE A 29 6.44 -13.95 -2.62
C ILE A 29 7.58 -13.94 -1.62
N SER A 30 8.22 -15.09 -1.46
CA SER A 30 9.37 -15.27 -0.54
C SER A 30 10.67 -15.68 -1.27
N GLY A 31 10.58 -16.04 -2.54
CA GLY A 31 11.69 -16.44 -3.39
C GLY A 31 11.99 -15.39 -4.46
N ALA A 32 13.28 -15.10 -4.67
CA ALA A 32 13.68 -14.17 -5.73
C ALA A 32 13.45 -14.72 -7.14
N ALA A 33 13.38 -16.02 -7.31
CA ALA A 33 13.14 -16.67 -8.60
C ALA A 33 11.70 -16.48 -9.14
N GLU A 34 10.74 -16.16 -8.26
CA GLU A 34 9.33 -15.94 -8.62
C GLU A 34 9.10 -14.52 -9.19
N LEU A 35 10.05 -13.60 -8.96
CA LEU A 35 9.82 -12.18 -9.19
C LEU A 35 9.71 -11.78 -10.67
N ASP A 36 10.35 -12.49 -11.59
CA ASP A 36 10.25 -12.17 -13.01
C ASP A 36 8.81 -12.41 -13.51
N ASP A 37 8.20 -13.55 -13.17
CA ASP A 37 6.81 -13.90 -13.54
C ASP A 37 5.81 -12.96 -12.85
N VAL A 38 6.02 -12.65 -11.57
CA VAL A 38 5.20 -11.71 -10.79
C VAL A 38 5.21 -10.32 -11.42
N PHE A 39 6.37 -9.82 -11.80
CA PHE A 39 6.44 -8.48 -12.43
C PHE A 39 6.00 -8.48 -13.89
N GLU A 40 6.02 -9.62 -14.60
CA GLU A 40 5.36 -9.73 -15.90
C GLU A 40 3.85 -9.47 -15.75
N GLU A 41 3.18 -10.13 -14.79
CA GLU A 41 1.75 -9.90 -14.49
C GLU A 41 1.47 -8.46 -14.03
N ILE A 42 2.28 -7.91 -13.11
CA ILE A 42 2.10 -6.52 -12.61
C ILE A 42 2.26 -5.50 -13.75
N ASN A 43 3.20 -5.71 -14.67
CA ASN A 43 3.50 -4.79 -15.77
C ASN A 43 2.39 -4.72 -16.83
N GLU A 44 1.40 -5.59 -16.82
CA GLU A 44 0.20 -5.50 -17.66
C GLU A 44 -0.75 -4.36 -17.21
N HIS A 45 -0.52 -3.78 -16.03
CA HIS A 45 -1.39 -2.77 -15.42
C HIS A 45 -0.72 -1.39 -15.40
N ALA A 46 -1.43 -0.38 -15.91
CA ALA A 46 -0.95 1.01 -15.90
C ALA A 46 -0.99 1.67 -14.50
N ILE A 47 -1.78 1.12 -13.58
CA ILE A 47 -1.95 1.62 -12.21
C ILE A 47 -2.03 0.45 -11.23
N VAL A 48 -1.33 0.58 -10.12
CA VAL A 48 -1.35 -0.36 -9.00
C VAL A 48 -1.51 0.39 -7.67
N GLY A 49 -2.09 -0.27 -6.67
CA GLY A 49 -1.99 0.18 -5.29
C GLY A 49 -0.65 -0.24 -4.70
N PHE A 50 -0.07 0.60 -3.87
CA PHE A 50 1.28 0.41 -3.33
C PHE A 50 1.35 0.80 -1.85
N ASP A 51 2.02 -0.04 -1.06
CA ASP A 51 2.35 0.24 0.33
C ASP A 51 3.61 -0.54 0.75
N THR A 52 4.18 -0.21 1.90
CA THR A 52 5.29 -0.97 2.51
C THR A 52 5.11 -1.15 4.00
N GLU A 53 5.68 -2.24 4.55
CA GLU A 53 5.68 -2.50 5.97
C GLU A 53 7.08 -2.71 6.53
N THR A 54 7.30 -2.11 7.69
CA THR A 54 8.55 -2.19 8.44
C THR A 54 8.25 -2.66 9.85
N LYS A 55 9.06 -3.62 10.35
CA LYS A 55 8.95 -4.03 11.75
C LYS A 55 9.14 -2.83 12.68
N PRO A 56 8.25 -2.61 13.66
CA PRO A 56 8.36 -1.48 14.57
C PRO A 56 9.66 -1.52 15.39
N VAL A 57 10.17 -0.33 15.69
CA VAL A 57 11.36 -0.14 16.55
C VAL A 57 10.92 0.58 17.81
N PHE A 58 11.27 0.01 18.96
CA PHE A 58 10.99 0.59 20.27
C PHE A 58 12.21 1.24 20.92
N VAL A 59 13.36 1.20 20.24
CA VAL A 59 14.64 1.77 20.72
C VAL A 59 14.95 3.04 19.95
N ARG A 60 15.13 4.15 20.68
CA ARG A 60 15.43 5.44 20.07
C ARG A 60 16.74 5.41 19.28
N GLY A 61 16.76 5.99 18.07
CA GLY A 61 17.94 6.04 17.20
C GLY A 61 18.15 4.79 16.33
N HIS A 62 17.31 3.75 16.47
CA HIS A 62 17.33 2.59 15.60
C HIS A 62 16.25 2.71 14.51
N SER A 63 16.50 2.07 13.37
CA SER A 63 15.49 1.91 12.29
C SER A 63 15.62 0.50 11.71
N ASN A 64 14.50 -0.18 11.49
CA ASN A 64 14.48 -1.43 10.77
C ASN A 64 14.40 -1.17 9.26
N LYS A 65 14.77 -2.16 8.47
CA LYS A 65 14.62 -2.13 7.02
C LYS A 65 13.18 -2.45 6.65
N VAL A 66 12.76 -2.01 5.46
CA VAL A 66 11.47 -2.43 4.89
C VAL A 66 11.48 -3.94 4.73
N ALA A 67 10.48 -4.60 5.30
CA ALA A 67 10.37 -6.05 5.33
C ALA A 67 9.38 -6.59 4.28
N LEU A 68 8.34 -5.81 3.96
CA LEU A 68 7.28 -6.20 3.04
C LEU A 68 6.98 -5.06 2.08
N MET A 69 6.73 -5.38 0.82
CA MET A 69 6.20 -4.47 -0.20
C MET A 69 4.91 -5.07 -0.73
N GLN A 70 3.84 -4.27 -0.72
CA GLN A 70 2.53 -4.66 -1.19
C GLN A 70 2.21 -4.01 -2.52
N ILE A 71 1.74 -4.80 -3.49
CA ILE A 71 1.30 -4.32 -4.80
C ILE A 71 -0.08 -4.91 -5.09
N ALA A 72 -1.08 -4.04 -5.24
CA ALA A 72 -2.43 -4.42 -5.62
C ALA A 72 -2.69 -4.15 -7.10
N ILE A 73 -3.08 -5.18 -7.83
CA ILE A 73 -3.68 -5.10 -9.17
C ILE A 73 -5.19 -5.41 -9.07
N PRO A 74 -6.01 -5.21 -10.11
CA PRO A 74 -7.39 -5.64 -10.07
C PRO A 74 -7.53 -7.13 -9.73
N LYS A 75 -8.23 -7.44 -8.63
CA LYS A 75 -8.55 -8.79 -8.14
C LYS A 75 -7.39 -9.59 -7.52
N LYS A 76 -6.17 -9.05 -7.43
CA LYS A 76 -5.04 -9.75 -6.83
C LYS A 76 -4.11 -8.80 -6.09
N VAL A 77 -3.54 -9.23 -4.99
CA VAL A 77 -2.52 -8.49 -4.25
C VAL A 77 -1.28 -9.36 -4.08
N PHE A 78 -0.12 -8.79 -4.38
CA PHE A 78 1.18 -9.40 -4.15
C PHE A 78 1.80 -8.86 -2.87
N LEU A 79 2.23 -9.76 -2.00
CA LEU A 79 2.95 -9.47 -0.76
C LEU A 79 4.40 -9.94 -0.92
N ILE A 80 5.28 -9.04 -1.33
CA ILE A 80 6.69 -9.35 -1.63
C ILE A 80 7.52 -9.17 -0.36
N ARG A 81 8.08 -10.26 0.15
CA ARG A 81 8.85 -10.31 1.39
C ARG A 81 10.29 -9.84 1.17
N LEU A 82 10.51 -8.51 1.20
CA LEU A 82 11.83 -7.93 0.94
C LEU A 82 12.94 -8.40 1.90
N ASN A 83 12.57 -8.78 3.12
CA ASN A 83 13.50 -9.38 4.08
C ASN A 83 14.00 -10.78 3.66
N LYS A 84 13.35 -11.42 2.67
CA LYS A 84 13.73 -12.71 2.09
C LYS A 84 14.26 -12.58 0.67
N THR A 85 13.58 -11.82 -0.19
CA THR A 85 13.96 -11.66 -1.61
C THR A 85 15.07 -10.63 -1.81
N GLY A 86 15.19 -9.65 -0.91
CA GLY A 86 15.96 -8.43 -1.15
C GLY A 86 15.31 -7.53 -2.22
N LEU A 87 15.94 -6.39 -2.49
CA LEU A 87 15.54 -5.47 -3.56
C LEU A 87 16.27 -5.85 -4.87
N THR A 88 15.70 -6.82 -5.59
CA THR A 88 16.27 -7.40 -6.80
C THR A 88 16.05 -6.51 -8.05
N THR A 89 16.62 -6.89 -9.18
CA THR A 89 16.51 -6.12 -10.43
C THR A 89 15.07 -5.97 -10.94
N PRO A 90 14.21 -6.99 -10.95
CA PRO A 90 12.79 -6.82 -11.34
C PRO A 90 12.07 -5.78 -10.47
N ILE A 91 12.29 -5.80 -9.15
CA ILE A 91 11.71 -4.81 -8.24
C ILE A 91 12.21 -3.40 -8.56
N VAL A 92 13.51 -3.24 -8.76
CA VAL A 92 14.10 -1.92 -9.09
C VAL A 92 13.52 -1.39 -10.40
N ARG A 93 13.44 -2.21 -11.45
CA ARG A 93 12.83 -1.82 -12.73
C ARG A 93 11.38 -1.34 -12.56
N PHE A 94 10.59 -2.02 -11.74
CA PHE A 94 9.23 -1.60 -11.41
C PHE A 94 9.20 -0.25 -10.68
N LEU A 95 10.05 -0.04 -9.67
CA LEU A 95 10.10 1.21 -8.90
C LEU A 95 10.56 2.41 -9.75
N GLU A 96 11.34 2.17 -10.82
CA GLU A 96 11.82 3.17 -11.77
C GLU A 96 10.92 3.34 -13.01
N ASN A 97 9.87 2.53 -13.15
CA ASN A 97 9.00 2.56 -14.32
C ASN A 97 7.95 3.66 -14.21
N GLU A 98 8.11 4.75 -14.95
CA GLU A 98 7.15 5.86 -14.99
C GLU A 98 5.80 5.52 -15.65
N ARG A 99 5.75 4.45 -16.46
CA ARG A 99 4.54 4.02 -17.18
C ARG A 99 3.56 3.30 -16.27
N ILE A 100 4.00 2.84 -15.11
CA ILE A 100 3.15 2.19 -14.11
C ILE A 100 2.99 3.15 -12.94
N LEU A 101 1.78 3.63 -12.71
CA LEU A 101 1.48 4.48 -11.57
C LEU A 101 1.36 3.64 -10.30
N LYS A 102 2.08 4.04 -9.27
CA LYS A 102 2.07 3.40 -7.94
C LYS A 102 1.34 4.34 -6.97
N ALA A 103 0.05 4.07 -6.73
CA ALA A 103 -0.79 4.89 -5.86
C ALA A 103 -0.65 4.45 -4.40
N GLY A 104 -0.34 5.39 -3.53
CA GLY A 104 -0.17 5.13 -2.10
C GLY A 104 -0.32 6.39 -1.25
N VAL A 105 -0.12 6.25 0.04
CA VAL A 105 -0.20 7.35 1.02
C VAL A 105 1.11 7.43 1.80
N ALA A 106 1.61 8.65 2.02
CA ALA A 106 2.89 8.94 2.69
C ALA A 106 4.12 8.30 2.00
N LEU A 107 4.06 8.14 0.68
CA LEU A 107 5.03 7.45 -0.17
C LEU A 107 6.46 7.97 -0.06
N ARG A 108 6.65 9.23 0.33
CA ARG A 108 7.98 9.83 0.49
C ARG A 108 8.86 9.05 1.45
N ASP A 109 8.29 8.56 2.55
CA ASP A 109 9.04 7.85 3.58
C ASP A 109 9.30 6.41 3.16
N ASP A 110 8.36 5.76 2.47
CA ASP A 110 8.53 4.43 1.87
C ASP A 110 9.63 4.43 0.82
N ILE A 111 9.62 5.39 -0.10
CA ILE A 111 10.65 5.55 -1.13
C ILE A 111 12.04 5.69 -0.49
N LYS A 112 12.19 6.56 0.51
CA LYS A 112 13.46 6.73 1.22
C LYS A 112 13.90 5.46 1.95
N ALA A 113 12.98 4.73 2.55
CA ALA A 113 13.26 3.49 3.24
C ALA A 113 13.71 2.39 2.27
N LEU A 114 13.07 2.28 1.09
CA LEU A 114 13.47 1.38 0.02
C LEU A 114 14.84 1.77 -0.57
N GLN A 115 15.11 3.06 -0.77
CA GLN A 115 16.42 3.56 -1.25
C GLN A 115 17.58 3.24 -0.29
N LYS A 116 17.30 3.04 1.02
CA LYS A 116 18.31 2.54 1.96
C LYS A 116 18.68 1.08 1.74
N LEU A 117 17.81 0.28 1.09
CA LEU A 117 18.12 -1.11 0.73
C LEU A 117 18.98 -1.16 -0.54
N LYS A 118 18.66 -0.37 -1.53
CA LYS A 118 19.37 -0.26 -2.80
C LYS A 118 19.00 1.04 -3.47
N HIS A 119 19.99 1.75 -4.02
CA HIS A 119 19.75 2.99 -4.75
C HIS A 119 18.96 2.71 -6.05
N TYR A 120 17.96 3.56 -6.31
CA TYR A 120 17.16 3.60 -7.53
C TYR A 120 16.55 4.98 -7.73
N HIS A 121 16.06 5.28 -8.94
CA HIS A 121 15.42 6.53 -9.29
C HIS A 121 13.88 6.35 -9.28
N PRO A 122 13.17 6.78 -8.23
CA PRO A 122 11.73 6.54 -8.11
C PRO A 122 10.95 7.27 -9.20
N ALA A 123 10.07 6.56 -9.90
CA ALA A 123 9.22 7.11 -10.95
C ALA A 123 7.79 6.56 -10.88
N GLY A 124 6.81 7.33 -11.34
CA GLY A 124 5.40 6.91 -11.41
C GLY A 124 4.70 6.78 -10.04
N PHE A 125 5.23 7.35 -8.96
CA PHE A 125 4.55 7.36 -7.67
C PHE A 125 3.48 8.45 -7.60
N VAL A 126 2.31 8.11 -7.07
CA VAL A 126 1.14 8.99 -6.96
C VAL A 126 0.71 9.05 -5.50
N GLU A 127 0.91 10.22 -4.88
CA GLU A 127 0.51 10.48 -3.50
C GLU A 127 -1.00 10.76 -3.41
N LEU A 128 -1.74 9.83 -2.79
CA LEU A 128 -3.20 9.92 -2.70
C LEU A 128 -3.67 11.07 -1.80
N ALA A 129 -2.88 11.48 -0.81
CA ALA A 129 -3.20 12.64 0.00
C ALA A 129 -3.22 13.94 -0.82
N GLU A 130 -2.32 14.07 -1.79
CA GLU A 130 -2.31 15.23 -2.71
C GLU A 130 -3.49 15.19 -3.69
N LEU A 131 -3.79 14.02 -4.26
CA LEU A 131 -4.98 13.83 -5.11
C LEU A 131 -6.28 14.11 -4.35
N SER A 132 -6.39 13.64 -3.12
CA SER A 132 -7.51 13.90 -2.22
C SER A 132 -7.72 15.40 -2.01
N LYS A 133 -6.64 16.12 -1.71
CA LYS A 133 -6.67 17.59 -1.55
C LYS A 133 -7.10 18.31 -2.84
N GLN A 134 -6.60 17.87 -4.00
CA GLN A 134 -7.01 18.43 -5.29
C GLN A 134 -8.49 18.18 -5.58
N ALA A 135 -9.05 17.06 -5.11
CA ALA A 135 -10.48 16.76 -5.16
C ALA A 135 -11.31 17.51 -4.10
N GLY A 136 -10.71 18.39 -3.29
CA GLY A 136 -11.38 19.18 -2.26
C GLY A 136 -11.67 18.42 -0.96
N LEU A 137 -11.01 17.29 -0.73
CA LEU A 137 -11.15 16.51 0.50
C LEU A 137 -10.10 16.93 1.55
N GLU A 138 -10.46 16.82 2.82
CA GLU A 138 -9.60 17.15 3.98
C GLU A 138 -9.11 15.90 4.71
N VAL A 139 -8.85 14.81 3.97
CA VAL A 139 -8.42 13.52 4.52
C VAL A 139 -7.15 13.04 3.81
N GLU A 140 -6.18 12.57 4.59
CA GLU A 140 -4.84 12.26 4.10
C GLU A 140 -4.38 10.83 4.41
N SER A 141 -5.06 10.10 5.32
CA SER A 141 -4.66 8.75 5.68
C SER A 141 -5.48 7.69 4.96
N VAL A 142 -4.85 6.54 4.65
CA VAL A 142 -5.52 5.39 4.01
C VAL A 142 -6.83 5.05 4.71
N LYS A 143 -6.85 5.02 6.05
CA LYS A 143 -8.03 4.69 6.85
C LYS A 143 -9.17 5.70 6.70
N LYS A 144 -8.86 7.00 6.66
CA LYS A 144 -9.86 8.04 6.44
C LYS A 144 -10.35 8.05 5.00
N LEU A 145 -9.46 7.83 4.03
CA LEU A 145 -9.81 7.72 2.62
C LEU A 145 -10.72 6.51 2.36
N ALA A 146 -10.41 5.33 2.92
CA ALA A 146 -11.28 4.17 2.86
C ALA A 146 -12.67 4.45 3.45
N ALA A 147 -12.70 5.04 4.63
CA ALA A 147 -13.95 5.35 5.33
C ALA A 147 -14.82 6.35 4.53
N LEU A 148 -14.20 7.42 4.03
CA LEU A 148 -14.93 8.50 3.33
C LEU A 148 -15.37 8.10 1.93
N LEU A 149 -14.51 7.42 1.16
CA LEU A 149 -14.72 7.14 -0.25
C LEU A 149 -15.27 5.73 -0.53
N LEU A 150 -14.91 4.75 0.30
CA LEU A 150 -15.30 3.35 0.11
C LEU A 150 -16.35 2.87 1.12
N GLY A 151 -16.61 3.63 2.19
CA GLY A 151 -17.70 3.38 3.14
C GLY A 151 -17.44 2.26 4.15
N PHE A 152 -16.20 1.90 4.42
CA PHE A 152 -15.83 0.91 5.44
C PHE A 152 -14.59 1.36 6.24
N ARG A 153 -14.41 0.78 7.43
CA ARG A 153 -13.21 1.01 8.25
C ARG A 153 -12.23 -0.15 8.14
N ILE A 154 -10.93 0.17 8.15
CA ILE A 154 -9.84 -0.82 8.13
C ILE A 154 -9.46 -1.18 9.57
N SER A 155 -9.15 -2.47 9.82
CA SER A 155 -8.61 -2.93 11.10
C SER A 155 -7.24 -2.28 11.39
N LYS A 156 -6.95 -1.99 12.66
CA LYS A 156 -5.64 -1.49 13.11
C LYS A 156 -4.73 -2.60 13.65
N GLY A 157 -5.23 -3.83 13.74
CA GLY A 157 -4.64 -4.89 14.58
C GLY A 157 -3.24 -5.37 14.18
N ALA A 158 -2.83 -5.22 12.92
CA ALA A 158 -1.55 -5.71 12.45
C ALA A 158 -0.52 -4.60 12.13
N GLN A 159 -0.87 -3.33 12.26
CA GLN A 159 -0.01 -2.20 11.92
C GLN A 159 1.37 -2.22 12.60
N THR A 160 1.44 -2.67 13.84
CA THR A 160 2.69 -2.75 14.64
C THR A 160 3.20 -4.18 14.78
N SER A 161 2.98 -5.01 13.76
CA SER A 161 3.36 -6.41 13.76
C SER A 161 4.86 -6.65 13.48
N ASN A 162 5.34 -7.85 13.79
CA ASN A 162 6.65 -8.29 13.36
C ASN A 162 6.62 -8.72 11.88
N TRP A 163 6.84 -7.77 10.98
CA TRP A 163 6.86 -8.01 9.52
C TRP A 163 8.06 -8.84 9.04
N GLU A 164 9.07 -9.07 9.90
CA GLU A 164 10.21 -9.95 9.66
C GLU A 164 9.99 -11.39 10.17
N ALA A 165 8.80 -11.73 10.66
CA ALA A 165 8.48 -13.07 11.13
C ALA A 165 8.78 -14.13 10.06
N GLN A 166 9.06 -15.37 10.46
CA GLN A 166 9.33 -16.48 9.52
C GLN A 166 8.16 -16.67 8.55
N GLU A 167 6.95 -16.61 9.07
CA GLU A 167 5.69 -16.64 8.32
C GLU A 167 4.79 -15.50 8.75
N LEU A 168 4.03 -14.94 7.82
CA LEU A 168 2.99 -13.97 8.13
C LEU A 168 1.71 -14.71 8.53
N ASN A 169 1.05 -14.25 9.58
CA ASN A 169 -0.26 -14.79 9.96
C ASN A 169 -1.40 -14.13 9.16
N ASP A 170 -2.59 -14.71 9.22
CA ASP A 170 -3.75 -14.27 8.45
C ASP A 170 -4.12 -12.79 8.70
N LYS A 171 -3.92 -12.28 9.94
CA LYS A 171 -4.19 -10.87 10.27
C LYS A 171 -3.20 -9.93 9.59
N GLN A 172 -1.93 -10.33 9.50
CA GLN A 172 -0.91 -9.57 8.78
C GLN A 172 -1.17 -9.59 7.27
N ILE A 173 -1.49 -10.75 6.71
CA ILE A 173 -1.80 -10.91 5.29
C ILE A 173 -3.01 -10.07 4.91
N SER A 174 -4.12 -10.20 5.65
CA SER A 174 -5.33 -9.43 5.41
C SER A 174 -5.10 -7.92 5.54
N TYR A 175 -4.35 -7.49 6.55
CA TYR A 175 -4.04 -6.08 6.77
C TYR A 175 -3.22 -5.50 5.60
N ALA A 176 -2.10 -6.12 5.26
CA ALA A 176 -1.20 -5.64 4.21
C ALA A 176 -1.86 -5.65 2.82
N ALA A 177 -2.64 -6.69 2.51
CA ALA A 177 -3.39 -6.77 1.27
C ALA A 177 -4.47 -5.68 1.18
N THR A 178 -5.15 -5.38 2.29
CA THR A 178 -6.19 -4.36 2.36
C THR A 178 -5.61 -2.96 2.13
N ASP A 179 -4.48 -2.62 2.75
CA ASP A 179 -3.89 -1.29 2.64
C ASP A 179 -3.47 -0.99 1.18
N ALA A 180 -2.84 -1.91 0.48
CA ALA A 180 -2.50 -1.74 -0.93
C ALA A 180 -3.74 -1.71 -1.84
N TRP A 181 -4.71 -2.60 -1.63
CA TRP A 181 -5.95 -2.63 -2.40
C TRP A 181 -6.75 -1.34 -2.24
N VAL A 182 -6.87 -0.82 -1.02
CA VAL A 182 -7.54 0.46 -0.77
C VAL A 182 -6.87 1.60 -1.52
N CYS A 183 -5.55 1.63 -1.58
CA CYS A 183 -4.83 2.64 -2.37
C CYS A 183 -5.23 2.61 -3.86
N LEU A 184 -5.37 1.42 -4.45
CA LEU A 184 -5.85 1.27 -5.83
C LEU A 184 -7.29 1.75 -6.00
N GLU A 185 -8.20 1.35 -5.10
CA GLU A 185 -9.62 1.73 -5.19
C GLU A 185 -9.84 3.22 -4.94
N VAL A 186 -9.12 3.80 -3.98
CA VAL A 186 -9.15 5.27 -3.72
C VAL A 186 -8.67 6.05 -4.94
N TYR A 187 -7.56 5.62 -5.58
CA TYR A 187 -7.10 6.24 -6.82
C TYR A 187 -8.20 6.24 -7.89
N LYS A 188 -8.84 5.10 -8.12
CA LYS A 188 -9.94 4.97 -9.09
C LYS A 188 -11.13 5.89 -8.75
N MET A 189 -11.42 6.09 -7.47
CA MET A 189 -12.50 6.98 -7.05
C MET A 189 -12.15 8.46 -7.26
N LEU A 190 -10.91 8.84 -7.03
CA LEU A 190 -10.46 10.23 -7.16
C LEU A 190 -10.22 10.68 -8.61
N THR A 191 -10.07 9.72 -9.54
CA THR A 191 -9.76 10.00 -10.96
C THR A 191 -10.90 9.72 -11.93
N LYS A 192 -12.10 9.39 -11.42
CA LYS A 192 -13.35 9.28 -12.19
C LYS A 192 -13.93 10.67 -12.43
#